data_a929d6d18d99f6a78e6caab26828f4bf
#
_entry.id   a929d6d18d99f6a78e6caab26828f4bf
#
_cell.length_a   1.000
_cell.length_b   1.000
_cell.length_c   1.000
_cell.angle_alpha   90.00
_cell.angle_beta   90.00
_cell.angle_gamma   90.00
#
_symmetry.space_group_name_H-M   'P 1'
#
loop_
_entity.id
_entity.type
_entity.pdbx_description
1 polymer ?
#
loop_
_entity_poly.entity_id
_entity_poly.type
_entity_poly.pdbx_seq_one_letter_code
_entity_poly.pdbx_strand_id
1 'polypeptide(L)'
;MRRTAEPPPTLPLQAVGAPGAAPAAAPSTPAPREQEAGPSLGALLVVTGVAGLLAAWVITLDKFRLMEDPDFVPGCSLNPVVACGNIMKSEQAAAFGFPNPMLGLVAYAVVVCVGAGLLGGARFPRWYWLALNAGTAFGVAFCAWLQFQSLYRIHSLCLWCCLAWAATVVMFWYVTSHNVRCGFLPAPRGVRAFLADFTWVLPALHMGVIGMLVLTRWWDFWTS
;
A
#
# COMPACT_ATOMS: atom_id res chain seq x y z
N MET A 1 14.88 -83.05 69.16
CA MET A 1 15.22 -81.60 69.11
C MET A 1 14.91 -81.06 67.77
N ARG A 2 13.73 -80.44 67.59
CA ARG A 2 13.33 -79.77 66.31
C ARG A 2 13.59 -78.26 66.51
N ARG A 3 14.51 -77.74 65.73
CA ARG A 3 14.70 -76.28 65.63
C ARG A 3 13.59 -75.69 64.70
N THR A 4 12.76 -74.88 65.28
CA THR A 4 11.80 -74.05 64.53
C THR A 4 12.57 -72.94 63.83
N ALA A 5 12.48 -72.89 62.49
CA ALA A 5 13.08 -71.84 61.69
C ALA A 5 12.18 -70.62 61.82
N GLU A 6 12.76 -69.48 62.16
CA GLU A 6 12.17 -68.19 62.27
C GLU A 6 12.03 -67.61 60.82
N PRO A 7 10.86 -67.02 60.43
CA PRO A 7 10.71 -66.41 59.10
C PRO A 7 11.52 -65.12 59.02
N PRO A 8 12.04 -64.80 57.82
CA PRO A 8 12.80 -63.56 57.59
C PRO A 8 11.94 -62.31 57.73
N PRO A 9 12.51 -61.19 58.17
CA PRO A 9 11.78 -59.95 58.33
C PRO A 9 11.29 -59.40 56.97
N THR A 10 9.99 -59.08 56.91
CA THR A 10 9.38 -58.42 55.77
C THR A 10 9.85 -56.96 55.69
N LEU A 11 10.59 -56.62 54.62
CA LEU A 11 10.94 -55.26 54.28
C LEU A 11 9.66 -54.48 53.94
N PRO A 12 9.50 -53.25 54.45
CA PRO A 12 8.34 -52.39 54.04
C PRO A 12 8.44 -52.04 52.58
N LEU A 13 7.37 -52.29 51.81
CA LEU A 13 7.18 -51.80 50.47
C LEU A 13 7.27 -50.26 50.48
N GLN A 14 8.38 -49.75 49.98
CA GLN A 14 8.44 -48.30 49.65
C GLN A 14 7.36 -48.00 48.61
N ALA A 15 6.43 -47.09 48.98
CA ALA A 15 5.46 -46.59 48.10
C ALA A 15 6.19 -45.90 46.91
N VAL A 16 6.09 -46.53 45.73
CA VAL A 16 6.52 -45.91 44.49
C VAL A 16 5.71 -44.62 44.31
N GLY A 17 6.35 -43.47 44.51
CA GLY A 17 5.75 -42.16 44.31
C GLY A 17 5.14 -42.08 42.91
N ALA A 18 3.87 -41.72 42.82
CA ALA A 18 3.21 -41.45 41.57
C ALA A 18 4.05 -40.46 40.77
N PRO A 19 4.22 -40.66 39.43
CA PRO A 19 4.95 -39.69 38.61
C PRO A 19 4.27 -38.34 38.78
N GLY A 20 5.04 -37.34 39.24
CA GLY A 20 4.58 -36.00 39.52
C GLY A 20 3.89 -35.46 38.26
N ALA A 21 2.65 -35.03 38.41
CA ALA A 21 1.93 -34.34 37.35
C ALA A 21 2.82 -33.21 36.85
N ALA A 22 3.18 -33.26 35.58
CA ALA A 22 3.89 -32.17 34.92
C ALA A 22 3.11 -30.87 35.17
N PRO A 23 3.78 -29.74 35.52
CA PRO A 23 3.09 -28.51 35.73
C PRO A 23 2.28 -28.20 34.47
N ALA A 24 0.97 -28.00 34.64
CA ALA A 24 0.07 -27.61 33.54
C ALA A 24 0.71 -26.42 32.82
N ALA A 25 1.00 -26.60 31.53
CA ALA A 25 1.53 -25.52 30.70
C ALA A 25 0.63 -24.32 30.89
N ALA A 26 1.21 -23.20 31.37
CA ALA A 26 0.50 -21.96 31.48
C ALA A 26 -0.14 -21.67 30.12
N PRO A 27 -1.41 -21.18 30.06
CA PRO A 27 -2.06 -20.86 28.80
C PRO A 27 -1.16 -19.89 28.06
N SER A 28 -0.57 -20.35 26.95
CA SER A 28 0.21 -19.53 26.06
C SER A 28 -0.66 -18.37 25.67
N THR A 29 -0.30 -17.15 26.08
CA THR A 29 -0.93 -15.91 25.61
C THR A 29 -0.97 -16.00 24.09
N PRO A 30 -2.15 -15.93 23.44
CA PRO A 30 -2.20 -16.02 21.99
C PRO A 30 -1.26 -14.96 21.44
N ALA A 31 -0.27 -15.37 20.65
CA ALA A 31 0.57 -14.45 19.91
C ALA A 31 -0.36 -13.46 19.22
N PRO A 32 -0.02 -12.14 19.18
CA PRO A 32 -0.83 -11.16 18.49
C PRO A 32 -1.15 -11.75 17.12
N ARG A 33 -2.43 -11.98 16.82
CA ARG A 33 -2.85 -12.48 15.51
C ARG A 33 -2.19 -11.55 14.51
N GLU A 34 -1.19 -12.02 13.79
CA GLU A 34 -0.70 -11.36 12.60
C GLU A 34 -1.93 -11.16 11.77
N GLN A 35 -2.39 -9.92 11.68
CA GLN A 35 -3.60 -9.58 10.94
C GLN A 35 -3.22 -9.76 9.48
N GLU A 36 -3.46 -10.96 8.97
CA GLU A 36 -3.16 -11.33 7.60
C GLU A 36 -3.83 -10.30 6.69
N ALA A 37 -3.07 -9.80 5.72
CA ALA A 37 -3.63 -8.94 4.71
C ALA A 37 -4.69 -9.73 3.97
N GLY A 38 -5.95 -9.33 4.13
CA GLY A 38 -7.07 -10.02 3.52
C GLY A 38 -7.01 -9.96 1.99
N PRO A 39 -7.67 -10.89 1.28
CA PRO A 39 -7.72 -10.88 -0.18
C PRO A 39 -8.25 -9.57 -0.77
N SER A 40 -9.08 -8.84 -0.02
CA SER A 40 -9.58 -7.52 -0.40
C SER A 40 -8.47 -6.49 -0.59
N LEU A 41 -7.44 -6.48 0.27
CA LEU A 41 -6.27 -5.60 0.10
C LEU A 41 -5.45 -6.03 -1.12
N GLY A 42 -5.26 -7.35 -1.32
CA GLY A 42 -4.60 -7.88 -2.51
C GLY A 42 -5.31 -7.45 -3.80
N ALA A 43 -6.62 -7.61 -3.87
CA ALA A 43 -7.43 -7.18 -5.02
C ALA A 43 -7.34 -5.65 -5.26
N LEU A 44 -7.41 -4.86 -4.19
CA LEU A 44 -7.27 -3.40 -4.29
C LEU A 44 -5.90 -3.01 -4.86
N LEU A 45 -4.81 -3.62 -4.38
CA LEU A 45 -3.45 -3.35 -4.88
C LEU A 45 -3.31 -3.76 -6.35
N VAL A 46 -3.90 -4.89 -6.77
CA VAL A 46 -3.90 -5.28 -8.19
C VAL A 46 -4.66 -4.27 -9.04
N VAL A 47 -5.87 -3.90 -8.66
CA VAL A 47 -6.71 -2.97 -9.44
C VAL A 47 -6.06 -1.59 -9.54
N THR A 48 -5.62 -1.01 -8.42
CA THR A 48 -4.98 0.30 -8.42
C THR A 48 -3.60 0.26 -9.07
N GLY A 49 -2.83 -0.82 -8.85
CA GLY A 49 -1.55 -1.03 -9.51
C GLY A 49 -1.67 -1.14 -11.03
N VAL A 50 -2.65 -1.90 -11.54
CA VAL A 50 -2.92 -2.00 -12.98
C VAL A 50 -3.38 -0.66 -13.55
N ALA A 51 -4.26 0.07 -12.87
CA ALA A 51 -4.70 1.39 -13.32
C ALA A 51 -3.53 2.38 -13.41
N GLY A 52 -2.65 2.43 -12.39
CA GLY A 52 -1.43 3.25 -12.41
C GLY A 52 -0.43 2.82 -13.47
N LEU A 53 -0.25 1.49 -13.66
CA LEU A 53 0.63 0.93 -14.68
C LEU A 53 0.17 1.29 -16.09
N LEU A 54 -1.14 1.17 -16.37
CA LEU A 54 -1.72 1.59 -17.64
C LEU A 54 -1.52 3.08 -17.89
N ALA A 55 -1.76 3.92 -16.88
CA ALA A 55 -1.53 5.36 -16.99
C ALA A 55 -0.06 5.66 -17.30
N ALA A 56 0.88 5.06 -16.56
CA ALA A 56 2.31 5.23 -16.78
C ALA A 56 2.75 4.72 -18.17
N TRP A 57 2.18 3.61 -18.61
CA TRP A 57 2.44 3.04 -19.94
C TRP A 57 2.03 3.99 -21.05
N VAL A 58 0.77 4.46 -21.04
CA VAL A 58 0.26 5.39 -22.07
C VAL A 58 1.06 6.70 -22.10
N ILE A 59 1.33 7.30 -20.93
CA ILE A 59 2.12 8.52 -20.85
C ILE A 59 3.54 8.30 -21.39
N THR A 60 4.15 7.13 -21.12
CA THR A 60 5.49 6.79 -21.62
C THR A 60 5.49 6.71 -23.14
N LEU A 61 4.51 6.01 -23.73
CA LEU A 61 4.38 5.90 -25.20
C LEU A 61 4.16 7.27 -25.85
N ASP A 62 3.25 8.07 -25.32
CA ASP A 62 2.98 9.41 -25.86
C ASP A 62 4.21 10.34 -25.70
N LYS A 63 4.98 10.19 -24.61
CA LYS A 63 6.23 10.95 -24.44
C LYS A 63 7.26 10.58 -25.49
N PHE A 64 7.42 9.29 -25.82
CA PHE A 64 8.34 8.87 -26.89
C PHE A 64 7.89 9.39 -28.26
N ARG A 65 6.58 9.32 -28.57
CA ARG A 65 6.05 9.91 -29.80
C ARG A 65 6.31 11.41 -29.91
N LEU A 66 6.15 12.14 -28.80
CA LEU A 66 6.46 13.57 -28.72
C LEU A 66 7.95 13.89 -28.89
N MET A 67 8.84 12.93 -28.61
CA MET A 67 10.28 13.08 -28.84
C MET A 67 10.64 12.82 -30.31
N GLU A 68 9.90 11.95 -31.00
CA GLU A 68 10.05 11.66 -32.43
C GLU A 68 9.38 12.72 -33.30
N ASP A 69 8.20 13.16 -32.92
CA ASP A 69 7.39 14.18 -33.62
C ASP A 69 6.91 15.25 -32.63
N PRO A 70 7.55 16.43 -32.58
CA PRO A 70 7.16 17.54 -31.72
C PRO A 70 5.74 18.10 -31.97
N ASP A 71 5.16 17.87 -33.15
CA ASP A 71 3.82 18.28 -33.51
C ASP A 71 2.74 17.25 -33.17
N PHE A 72 3.15 16.08 -32.69
CA PHE A 72 2.22 15.06 -32.20
C PHE A 72 1.34 15.60 -31.07
N VAL A 73 0.01 15.39 -31.19
CA VAL A 73 -0.96 15.76 -30.17
C VAL A 73 -1.47 14.49 -29.48
N PRO A 74 -1.15 14.30 -28.18
CA PRO A 74 -1.68 13.18 -27.40
C PRO A 74 -3.21 13.18 -27.37
N GLY A 75 -3.83 11.99 -27.49
CA GLY A 75 -5.28 11.82 -27.51
C GLY A 75 -6.02 12.28 -26.24
N CYS A 76 -5.31 12.55 -25.15
CA CYS A 76 -5.84 13.13 -23.91
C CYS A 76 -5.80 14.67 -23.89
N SER A 77 -5.45 15.34 -24.98
CA SER A 77 -5.52 16.79 -25.13
C SER A 77 -6.90 17.19 -25.68
N LEU A 78 -7.86 17.43 -24.79
CA LEU A 78 -9.27 17.62 -25.12
C LEU A 78 -9.67 19.10 -25.23
N ASN A 79 -9.03 19.98 -24.47
CA ASN A 79 -9.32 21.39 -24.37
C ASN A 79 -8.11 22.16 -23.82
N PRO A 80 -8.14 23.52 -23.76
CA PRO A 80 -6.99 24.29 -23.27
C PRO A 80 -6.53 23.98 -21.86
N VAL A 81 -7.43 23.47 -20.99
CA VAL A 81 -7.12 23.08 -19.61
C VAL A 81 -6.63 21.63 -19.56
N VAL A 82 -7.33 20.73 -20.25
CA VAL A 82 -6.96 19.31 -20.32
C VAL A 82 -6.07 19.11 -21.55
N ALA A 83 -4.78 19.32 -21.37
CA ALA A 83 -3.77 19.30 -22.42
C ALA A 83 -2.54 18.52 -21.98
N CYS A 84 -2.56 17.20 -22.17
CA CYS A 84 -1.48 16.30 -21.79
C CYS A 84 -0.13 16.67 -22.43
N GLY A 85 -0.15 17.15 -23.67
CA GLY A 85 1.06 17.54 -24.40
C GLY A 85 1.87 18.62 -23.67
N ASN A 86 1.21 19.62 -23.06
CA ASN A 86 1.88 20.68 -22.32
C ASN A 86 2.65 20.12 -21.11
N ILE A 87 2.04 19.18 -20.38
CA ILE A 87 2.69 18.53 -19.24
C ILE A 87 3.86 17.68 -19.70
N MET A 88 3.68 16.89 -20.76
CA MET A 88 4.74 16.00 -21.26
C MET A 88 5.93 16.76 -21.85
N LYS A 89 5.71 17.97 -22.41
CA LYS A 89 6.78 18.83 -22.95
C LYS A 89 7.52 19.62 -21.86
N SER A 90 6.98 19.69 -20.65
CA SER A 90 7.59 20.44 -19.54
C SER A 90 8.86 19.78 -19.00
N GLU A 91 9.78 20.57 -18.44
CA GLU A 91 10.98 20.08 -17.76
C GLU A 91 10.63 19.20 -16.55
N GLN A 92 9.53 19.53 -15.86
CA GLN A 92 9.02 18.79 -14.72
C GLN A 92 8.61 17.36 -15.07
N ALA A 93 8.35 17.05 -16.34
CA ALA A 93 8.05 15.69 -16.80
C ALA A 93 9.26 14.74 -16.78
N ALA A 94 10.47 15.27 -16.53
CA ALA A 94 11.72 14.51 -16.43
C ALA A 94 12.55 14.95 -15.21
N ALA A 95 11.92 14.98 -14.02
CA ALA A 95 12.52 15.49 -12.78
C ALA A 95 13.82 14.79 -12.35
N PHE A 96 14.03 13.55 -12.77
CA PHE A 96 15.22 12.74 -12.47
C PHE A 96 16.16 12.57 -13.67
N GLY A 97 16.03 13.40 -14.72
CA GLY A 97 16.82 13.29 -15.94
C GLY A 97 16.30 12.25 -16.95
N PHE A 98 15.24 11.55 -16.62
CA PHE A 98 14.49 10.64 -17.49
C PHE A 98 12.98 10.85 -17.31
N PRO A 99 12.12 10.41 -18.24
CA PRO A 99 10.67 10.59 -18.14
C PRO A 99 10.09 10.00 -16.86
N ASN A 100 9.42 10.81 -16.04
CA ASN A 100 8.83 10.39 -14.75
C ASN A 100 7.92 9.14 -14.85
N PRO A 101 7.13 8.94 -15.93
CA PRO A 101 6.29 7.74 -16.05
C PRO A 101 7.06 6.42 -16.02
N MET A 102 8.35 6.42 -16.40
CA MET A 102 9.20 5.21 -16.31
C MET A 102 9.36 4.75 -14.85
N LEU A 103 9.46 5.69 -13.91
CA LEU A 103 9.43 5.36 -12.47
C LEU A 103 8.10 4.73 -12.07
N GLY A 104 7.00 5.26 -12.63
CA GLY A 104 5.66 4.69 -12.43
C GLY A 104 5.54 3.25 -12.96
N LEU A 105 6.10 2.94 -14.14
CA LEU A 105 6.09 1.59 -14.68
C LEU A 105 6.69 0.58 -13.71
N VAL A 106 7.85 0.88 -13.13
CA VAL A 106 8.52 0.01 -12.16
C VAL A 106 7.70 -0.08 -10.86
N ALA A 107 7.32 1.07 -10.30
CA ALA A 107 6.64 1.11 -9.00
C ALA A 107 5.28 0.41 -9.03
N TYR A 108 4.45 0.67 -10.04
CA TYR A 108 3.13 0.02 -10.15
C TYR A 108 3.24 -1.46 -10.46
N ALA A 109 4.23 -1.90 -11.28
CA ALA A 109 4.47 -3.32 -11.50
C ALA A 109 4.80 -4.06 -10.20
N VAL A 110 5.63 -3.47 -9.33
CA VAL A 110 5.91 -4.03 -8.00
C VAL A 110 4.61 -4.15 -7.18
N VAL A 111 3.76 -3.12 -7.18
CA VAL A 111 2.48 -3.16 -6.44
C VAL A 111 1.55 -4.24 -6.99
N VAL A 112 1.46 -4.41 -8.32
CA VAL A 112 0.69 -5.50 -8.94
C VAL A 112 1.21 -6.87 -8.48
N CYS A 113 2.53 -7.07 -8.49
CA CYS A 113 3.15 -8.32 -8.02
C CYS A 113 2.84 -8.61 -6.55
N VAL A 114 2.90 -7.57 -5.68
CA VAL A 114 2.53 -7.70 -4.26
C VAL A 114 1.07 -8.09 -4.11
N GLY A 115 0.17 -7.38 -4.80
CA GLY A 115 -1.26 -7.67 -4.77
C GLY A 115 -1.58 -9.07 -5.26
N ALA A 116 -0.98 -9.50 -6.37
CA ALA A 116 -1.13 -10.87 -6.90
C ALA A 116 -0.59 -11.92 -5.91
N GLY A 117 0.57 -11.67 -5.29
CA GLY A 117 1.11 -12.53 -4.23
C GLY A 117 0.15 -12.70 -3.07
N LEU A 118 -0.47 -11.60 -2.59
CA LEU A 118 -1.47 -11.64 -1.51
C LEU A 118 -2.71 -12.45 -1.91
N LEU A 119 -3.18 -12.32 -3.15
CA LEU A 119 -4.29 -13.14 -3.67
C LEU A 119 -3.91 -14.62 -3.76
N GLY A 120 -2.64 -14.92 -4.01
CA GLY A 120 -2.08 -16.28 -3.98
C GLY A 120 -1.78 -16.80 -2.57
N GLY A 121 -2.11 -16.04 -1.52
CA GLY A 121 -1.89 -16.44 -0.12
C GLY A 121 -0.48 -16.18 0.41
N ALA A 122 0.33 -15.36 -0.29
CA ALA A 122 1.66 -15.00 0.20
C ALA A 122 1.57 -14.15 1.48
N ARG A 123 2.51 -14.38 2.40
CA ARG A 123 2.65 -13.60 3.63
C ARG A 123 3.95 -12.82 3.59
N PHE A 124 3.84 -11.52 3.82
CA PHE A 124 5.00 -10.64 3.79
C PHE A 124 5.42 -10.23 5.21
N PRO A 125 6.72 -10.22 5.51
CA PRO A 125 7.23 -9.80 6.81
C PRO A 125 7.04 -8.28 7.05
N ARG A 126 7.09 -7.85 8.30
CA ARG A 126 6.91 -6.45 8.71
C ARG A 126 7.76 -5.45 7.90
N TRP A 127 9.05 -5.77 7.69
CA TRP A 127 9.94 -4.86 6.97
C TRP A 127 9.46 -4.58 5.54
N TYR A 128 8.89 -5.59 4.89
CA TYR A 128 8.36 -5.48 3.53
C TYR A 128 7.16 -4.52 3.48
N TRP A 129 6.24 -4.65 4.45
CA TRP A 129 5.10 -3.75 4.58
C TRP A 129 5.51 -2.30 4.87
N LEU A 130 6.54 -2.09 5.68
CA LEU A 130 7.09 -0.76 5.94
C LEU A 130 7.78 -0.19 4.70
N ALA A 131 8.52 -1.01 3.94
CA ALA A 131 9.12 -0.60 2.68
C ALA A 131 8.06 -0.24 1.62
N LEU A 132 7.00 -1.04 1.51
CA LEU A 132 5.87 -0.74 0.62
C LEU A 132 5.18 0.58 1.02
N ASN A 133 4.98 0.81 2.32
CA ASN A 133 4.42 2.07 2.82
C ASN A 133 5.33 3.26 2.52
N ALA A 134 6.63 3.13 2.71
CA ALA A 134 7.58 4.18 2.37
C ALA A 134 7.58 4.48 0.86
N GLY A 135 7.50 3.46 0.02
CA GLY A 135 7.37 3.59 -1.43
C GLY A 135 6.09 4.32 -1.84
N THR A 136 4.94 3.93 -1.27
CA THR A 136 3.66 4.61 -1.56
C THR A 136 3.61 6.03 -1.01
N ALA A 137 4.23 6.30 0.15
CA ALA A 137 4.38 7.64 0.71
C ALA A 137 5.24 8.54 -0.19
N PHE A 138 6.37 8.03 -0.69
CA PHE A 138 7.16 8.72 -1.71
C PHE A 138 6.33 9.01 -2.96
N GLY A 139 5.57 8.01 -3.44
CA GLY A 139 4.67 8.17 -4.58
C GLY A 139 3.66 9.30 -4.39
N VAL A 140 2.99 9.37 -3.23
CA VAL A 140 2.04 10.45 -2.92
C VAL A 140 2.74 11.80 -2.84
N ALA A 141 3.89 11.89 -2.19
CA ALA A 141 4.66 13.14 -2.09
C ALA A 141 5.10 13.64 -3.49
N PHE A 142 5.56 12.73 -4.34
CA PHE A 142 5.94 13.05 -5.72
C PHE A 142 4.73 13.45 -6.57
N CYS A 143 3.60 12.75 -6.44
CA CYS A 143 2.34 13.14 -7.08
C CYS A 143 1.86 14.52 -6.62
N ALA A 144 1.94 14.83 -5.32
CA ALA A 144 1.56 16.15 -4.80
C ALA A 144 2.45 17.27 -5.39
N TRP A 145 3.75 17.01 -5.52
CA TRP A 145 4.65 17.93 -6.20
C TRP A 145 4.28 18.12 -7.67
N LEU A 146 4.00 17.04 -8.40
CA LEU A 146 3.57 17.11 -9.81
C LEU A 146 2.22 17.82 -9.95
N GLN A 147 1.28 17.63 -9.02
CA GLN A 147 0.01 18.35 -8.99
C GLN A 147 0.23 19.85 -8.83
N PHE A 148 1.11 20.24 -7.92
CA PHE A 148 1.48 21.66 -7.76
C PHE A 148 2.05 22.24 -9.04
N GLN A 149 2.95 21.52 -9.72
CA GLN A 149 3.52 21.96 -11.00
C GLN A 149 2.42 22.09 -12.09
N SER A 150 1.54 21.09 -12.20
CA SER A 150 0.43 21.06 -13.14
C SER A 150 -0.52 22.26 -12.94
N LEU A 151 -0.94 22.52 -11.70
CA LEU A 151 -1.92 23.54 -11.36
C LEU A 151 -1.36 24.96 -11.43
N TYR A 152 -0.13 25.20 -10.95
CA TYR A 152 0.38 26.55 -10.68
C TYR A 152 1.55 26.98 -11.56
N ARG A 153 2.18 26.06 -12.31
CA ARG A 153 3.32 26.34 -13.17
C ARG A 153 2.99 26.11 -14.64
N ILE A 154 2.45 24.92 -14.97
CA ILE A 154 2.17 24.51 -16.34
C ILE A 154 0.77 24.95 -16.78
N HIS A 155 -0.16 25.09 -15.84
CA HIS A 155 -1.57 25.47 -16.06
C HIS A 155 -2.30 24.49 -17.01
N SER A 156 -2.03 23.21 -16.87
CA SER A 156 -2.66 22.15 -17.67
C SER A 156 -2.89 20.90 -16.83
N LEU A 157 -3.92 20.13 -17.16
CA LEU A 157 -4.23 18.83 -16.58
C LEU A 157 -3.95 17.71 -17.59
N CYS A 158 -3.59 16.56 -17.09
CA CYS A 158 -3.46 15.34 -17.86
C CYS A 158 -4.34 14.25 -17.23
N LEU A 159 -5.28 13.68 -17.99
CA LEU A 159 -6.21 12.67 -17.49
C LEU A 159 -5.50 11.41 -16.99
N TRP A 160 -4.47 10.95 -17.70
CA TRP A 160 -3.67 9.82 -17.27
C TRP A 160 -2.90 10.11 -15.98
N CYS A 161 -2.42 11.34 -15.81
CA CYS A 161 -1.79 11.76 -14.56
C CYS A 161 -2.82 11.75 -13.41
N CYS A 162 -4.05 12.22 -13.63
CA CYS A 162 -5.11 12.16 -12.63
C CYS A 162 -5.44 10.73 -12.20
N LEU A 163 -5.46 9.78 -13.15
CA LEU A 163 -5.64 8.36 -12.87
C LEU A 163 -4.49 7.81 -12.01
N ALA A 164 -3.23 8.15 -12.36
CA ALA A 164 -2.07 7.76 -11.58
C ALA A 164 -2.10 8.34 -10.15
N TRP A 165 -2.53 9.61 -9.99
CA TRP A 165 -2.70 10.24 -8.66
C TRP A 165 -3.74 9.50 -7.83
N ALA A 166 -4.92 9.24 -8.41
CA ALA A 166 -5.99 8.51 -7.72
C ALA A 166 -5.53 7.13 -7.26
N ALA A 167 -4.89 6.37 -8.16
CA ALA A 167 -4.35 5.05 -7.84
C ALA A 167 -3.33 5.11 -6.68
N THR A 168 -2.38 6.06 -6.73
CA THR A 168 -1.34 6.22 -5.72
C THR A 168 -1.91 6.62 -4.36
N VAL A 169 -2.85 7.57 -4.34
CA VAL A 169 -3.51 8.02 -3.10
C VAL A 169 -4.28 6.88 -2.43
N VAL A 170 -5.04 6.12 -3.21
CA VAL A 170 -5.79 4.97 -2.69
C VAL A 170 -4.83 3.93 -2.12
N MET A 171 -3.80 3.51 -2.87
CA MET A 171 -2.79 2.56 -2.40
C MET A 171 -2.13 3.00 -1.09
N PHE A 172 -1.68 4.25 -1.02
CA PHE A 172 -1.02 4.79 0.16
C PHE A 172 -1.88 4.68 1.41
N TRP A 173 -3.13 5.13 1.35
CA TRP A 173 -4.01 5.12 2.52
C TRP A 173 -4.38 3.71 2.96
N TYR A 174 -4.61 2.78 2.04
CA TYR A 174 -4.93 1.39 2.39
C TYR A 174 -3.72 0.63 2.93
N VAL A 175 -2.53 0.82 2.37
CA VAL A 175 -1.28 0.23 2.90
C VAL A 175 -0.94 0.82 4.28
N THR A 176 -1.11 2.15 4.45
CA THR A 176 -0.89 2.81 5.74
C THR A 176 -1.87 2.30 6.79
N SER A 177 -3.17 2.18 6.45
CA SER A 177 -4.19 1.65 7.35
C SER A 177 -3.88 0.20 7.75
N HIS A 178 -3.45 -0.63 6.82
CA HIS A 178 -3.01 -1.99 7.13
C HIS A 178 -1.85 -2.00 8.12
N ASN A 179 -0.80 -1.20 7.88
CA ASN A 179 0.38 -1.11 8.75
C ASN A 179 0.03 -0.61 10.17
N VAL A 180 -0.89 0.35 10.28
CA VAL A 180 -1.38 0.85 11.57
C VAL A 180 -2.20 -0.22 12.30
N ARG A 181 -3.08 -0.92 11.59
CA ARG A 181 -3.93 -1.98 12.17
C ARG A 181 -3.11 -3.18 12.65
N CYS A 182 -2.09 -3.58 11.89
CA CYS A 182 -1.15 -4.63 12.27
C CYS A 182 -0.15 -4.21 13.37
N GLY A 183 -0.14 -2.92 13.75
CA GLY A 183 0.81 -2.40 14.74
C GLY A 183 2.24 -2.24 14.22
N PHE A 184 2.45 -2.28 12.91
CA PHE A 184 3.76 -2.04 12.29
C PHE A 184 4.13 -0.55 12.36
N LEU A 185 3.12 0.34 12.25
CA LEU A 185 3.24 1.77 12.53
C LEU A 185 2.58 2.09 13.88
N PRO A 186 3.28 2.83 14.76
CA PRO A 186 2.71 3.24 16.04
C PRO A 186 1.58 4.24 15.83
N ALA A 187 0.42 3.99 16.42
CA ALA A 187 -0.71 4.92 16.40
C ALA A 187 -1.55 4.78 17.66
N PRO A 188 -2.17 5.88 18.15
CA PRO A 188 -3.11 5.84 19.26
C PRO A 188 -4.28 4.90 18.98
N ARG A 189 -4.88 4.34 20.06
CA ARG A 189 -6.01 3.40 19.93
C ARG A 189 -7.18 3.97 19.13
N GLY A 190 -7.52 5.24 19.30
CA GLY A 190 -8.58 5.91 18.56
C GLY A 190 -8.33 5.96 17.05
N VAL A 191 -7.10 6.28 16.62
CA VAL A 191 -6.72 6.28 15.20
C VAL A 191 -6.81 4.87 14.61
N ARG A 192 -6.36 3.86 15.36
CA ARG A 192 -6.44 2.47 14.92
C ARG A 192 -7.89 2.01 14.73
N ALA A 193 -8.78 2.34 15.67
CA ALA A 193 -10.21 2.03 15.56
C ALA A 193 -10.85 2.77 14.37
N PHE A 194 -10.58 4.07 14.23
CA PHE A 194 -11.07 4.84 13.08
C PHE A 194 -10.65 4.25 11.73
N LEU A 195 -9.38 3.89 11.59
CA LEU A 195 -8.87 3.27 10.36
C LEU A 195 -9.42 1.86 10.12
N ALA A 196 -9.87 1.16 11.17
CA ALA A 196 -10.50 -0.15 11.00
C ALA A 196 -11.88 -0.03 10.30
N ASP A 197 -12.65 0.99 10.68
CA ASP A 197 -14.04 1.15 10.22
C ASP A 197 -14.16 2.10 9.02
N PHE A 198 -13.28 3.10 8.93
CA PHE A 198 -13.39 4.23 8.00
C PHE A 198 -12.15 4.42 7.11
N THR A 199 -11.46 3.33 6.72
CA THR A 199 -10.26 3.43 5.85
C THR A 199 -10.52 4.21 4.56
N TRP A 200 -11.71 4.06 3.96
CA TRP A 200 -12.10 4.70 2.70
C TRP A 200 -12.25 6.23 2.79
N VAL A 201 -12.47 6.76 4.00
CA VAL A 201 -12.67 8.22 4.22
C VAL A 201 -11.41 9.01 3.87
N LEU A 202 -10.23 8.48 4.22
CA LEU A 202 -8.96 9.19 4.00
C LEU A 202 -8.62 9.39 2.50
N PRO A 203 -8.67 8.35 1.64
CA PRO A 203 -8.47 8.57 0.21
C PRO A 203 -9.58 9.42 -0.40
N ALA A 204 -10.84 9.29 0.05
CA ALA A 204 -11.95 10.12 -0.43
C ALA A 204 -11.73 11.60 -0.09
N LEU A 205 -11.34 11.91 1.15
CA LEU A 205 -11.02 13.28 1.58
C LEU A 205 -9.83 13.84 0.80
N HIS A 206 -8.77 13.06 0.64
CA HIS A 206 -7.59 13.49 -0.12
C HIS A 206 -7.94 13.81 -1.57
N MET A 207 -8.71 12.93 -2.24
CA MET A 207 -9.19 13.16 -3.60
C MET A 207 -10.15 14.33 -3.68
N GLY A 208 -10.99 14.54 -2.66
CA GLY A 208 -11.86 15.71 -2.53
C GLY A 208 -11.08 17.03 -2.49
N VAL A 209 -9.98 17.08 -1.73
CA VAL A 209 -9.07 18.24 -1.70
C VAL A 209 -8.45 18.48 -3.07
N ILE A 210 -7.96 17.44 -3.74
CA ILE A 210 -7.41 17.57 -5.10
C ILE A 210 -8.47 18.08 -6.06
N GLY A 211 -9.67 17.51 -6.03
CA GLY A 211 -10.80 17.97 -6.87
C GLY A 211 -11.17 19.43 -6.62
N MET A 212 -11.20 19.85 -5.35
CA MET A 212 -11.46 21.24 -4.97
C MET A 212 -10.38 22.18 -5.51
N LEU A 213 -9.10 21.82 -5.43
CA LEU A 213 -8.00 22.60 -5.99
C LEU A 213 -8.11 22.73 -7.52
N VAL A 214 -8.47 21.64 -8.20
CA VAL A 214 -8.70 21.66 -9.66
C VAL A 214 -9.88 22.55 -10.02
N LEU A 215 -11.01 22.42 -9.31
CA LEU A 215 -12.21 23.22 -9.58
C LEU A 215 -11.96 24.71 -9.34
N THR A 216 -11.35 25.07 -8.23
CA THR A 216 -11.08 26.47 -7.89
C THR A 216 -10.04 27.10 -8.82
N ARG A 217 -9.06 26.31 -9.30
CA ARG A 217 -8.01 26.82 -10.18
C ARG A 217 -8.52 27.26 -11.54
N TRP A 218 -9.52 26.58 -12.07
CA TRP A 218 -10.12 26.88 -13.39
C TRP A 218 -11.62 27.18 -13.26
N TRP A 219 -12.02 27.87 -12.20
CA TRP A 219 -13.42 28.17 -11.92
C TRP A 219 -14.12 28.85 -13.10
N ASP A 220 -13.50 29.89 -13.66
CA ASP A 220 -14.04 30.65 -14.80
C ASP A 220 -14.22 29.79 -16.04
N PHE A 221 -13.33 28.83 -16.27
CA PHE A 221 -13.44 27.89 -17.38
C PHE A 221 -14.60 26.88 -17.21
N TRP A 222 -14.88 26.46 -15.98
CA TRP A 222 -15.97 25.51 -15.73
C TRP A 222 -17.34 26.15 -15.68
N THR A 223 -17.43 27.47 -15.47
CA THR A 223 -18.68 28.21 -15.30
C THR A 223 -19.05 29.09 -16.50
N SER A 224 -18.18 29.20 -17.51
CA SER A 224 -18.42 29.89 -18.78
C SER A 224 -18.95 28.95 -19.85
#